data_0705ba45149aaf9322ca424aef08499a
#
_entry.id   0705ba45149aaf9322ca424aef08499a
#
_cell.length_a   1.000
_cell.length_b   1.000
_cell.length_c   1.000
_cell.angle_alpha   90.00
_cell.angle_beta   90.00
_cell.angle_gamma   90.00
#
_symmetry.space_group_name_H-M   'P 1'
#
loop_
_entity.id
_entity.type
_entity.pdbx_description
1 polymer ?
#
loop_
_entity_poly.entity_id
_entity_poly.type
_entity_poly.pdbx_seq_one_letter_code
_entity_poly.pdbx_strand_id
1 'polypeptide(L)'
;MKILVAAASFAPNISGLQRHALNLARCLMLQAEVTELHFIIAPWQQSFMRAVGTGPRIAIHVAELERGPLSRNAWYYYELPKLAAQQQADLVHFTFPAPINARAFHCPTVLTLHDLYPYEIPMNFGFPKFLFNRVILRQCLNNATAIACVSDTTRARLRQYTPPAVWRKAVRIYNSVEAELRCAARVPDPRWQDDPFLLSIAQHRRNKNLPLLIRTYDRLLRTARIGPQTRLIIVGIPGPETHRLHELVSRSGLSGKVRFLEGISEPELLWCYLNCQALVAPSLTEGFGLPVAEALIAGCPVVCSDIPAHREVGVGHCRFVPLNNRAEEAFADAIAAVVQVPKPRPLSLPQFSAPVLARQYVGLYRSLISTARHAPSLKLRKPVTSPHPGGSYELR
;
A
#
# COMPACT_ATOMS: atom_id res chain seq x y z
N MET A 1 13.71 20.82 -6.12
CA MET A 1 12.52 20.71 -5.23
C MET A 1 12.92 19.98 -3.97
N LYS A 2 12.59 20.55 -2.81
CA LYS A 2 12.72 19.90 -1.50
C LYS A 2 11.42 19.19 -1.16
N ILE A 3 11.44 17.87 -1.14
CA ILE A 3 10.25 17.04 -0.92
C ILE A 3 10.32 16.36 0.44
N LEU A 4 9.26 16.47 1.21
CA LEU A 4 9.13 15.79 2.49
C LEU A 4 8.17 14.61 2.34
N VAL A 5 8.65 13.38 2.55
CA VAL A 5 7.88 12.14 2.44
C VAL A 5 7.52 11.64 3.84
N ALA A 6 6.25 11.71 4.17
CA ALA A 6 5.72 11.35 5.48
C ALA A 6 5.31 9.86 5.50
N ALA A 7 6.19 9.00 6.07
CA ALA A 7 6.04 7.54 6.11
C ALA A 7 5.98 6.95 7.54
N ALA A 8 5.89 7.79 8.58
CA ALA A 8 5.81 7.33 9.98
C ALA A 8 4.52 6.56 10.25
N SER A 9 4.59 5.24 10.33
CA SER A 9 3.46 4.31 10.48
C SER A 9 3.55 3.48 11.77
N PHE A 10 2.48 2.73 12.09
CA PHE A 10 2.45 1.87 13.29
C PHE A 10 3.25 0.59 13.14
N ALA A 11 3.37 0.07 11.92
CA ALA A 11 3.98 -1.22 11.69
C ALA A 11 5.51 -1.12 11.82
N PRO A 12 6.15 -1.93 12.68
CA PRO A 12 7.60 -1.98 12.78
C PRO A 12 8.24 -2.67 11.57
N ASN A 13 7.51 -3.59 10.94
CA ASN A 13 7.98 -4.39 9.82
C ASN A 13 7.51 -3.81 8.48
N ILE A 14 8.25 -4.08 7.41
CA ILE A 14 7.90 -3.64 6.06
C ILE A 14 6.62 -4.31 5.61
N SER A 15 5.59 -3.52 5.37
CA SER A 15 4.31 -3.92 4.76
C SER A 15 4.15 -3.28 3.39
N GLY A 16 3.08 -3.58 2.67
CA GLY A 16 2.81 -2.97 1.38
C GLY A 16 2.82 -1.43 1.37
N LEU A 17 2.35 -0.79 2.47
CA LEU A 17 2.39 0.67 2.61
C LEU A 17 3.81 1.21 2.74
N GLN A 18 4.64 0.55 3.55
CA GLN A 18 6.02 0.95 3.73
C GLN A 18 6.85 0.68 2.48
N ARG A 19 6.60 -0.43 1.80
CA ARG A 19 7.21 -0.76 0.52
C ARG A 19 6.90 0.30 -0.54
N HIS A 20 5.64 0.78 -0.60
CA HIS A 20 5.29 1.93 -1.42
C HIS A 20 6.10 3.18 -1.06
N ALA A 21 6.25 3.51 0.23
CA ALA A 21 7.02 4.68 0.66
C ALA A 21 8.49 4.60 0.24
N LEU A 22 9.12 3.42 0.36
CA LEU A 22 10.49 3.17 -0.10
C LEU A 22 10.60 3.32 -1.62
N ASN A 23 9.67 2.74 -2.36
CA ASN A 23 9.66 2.80 -3.82
C ASN A 23 9.41 4.23 -4.31
N LEU A 24 8.54 5.00 -3.63
CA LEU A 24 8.37 6.42 -3.89
C LEU A 24 9.68 7.19 -3.71
N ALA A 25 10.39 6.98 -2.59
CA ALA A 25 11.67 7.63 -2.36
C ALA A 25 12.68 7.28 -3.47
N ARG A 26 12.81 6.00 -3.83
CA ARG A 26 13.65 5.54 -4.93
C ARG A 26 13.28 6.20 -6.26
N CYS A 27 11.98 6.26 -6.59
CA CYS A 27 11.48 6.94 -7.79
C CYS A 27 11.88 8.42 -7.81
N LEU A 28 11.67 9.15 -6.70
CA LEU A 28 11.98 10.57 -6.61
C LEU A 28 13.49 10.85 -6.78
N MET A 29 14.34 9.97 -6.23
CA MET A 29 15.79 10.12 -6.34
C MET A 29 16.34 9.89 -7.75
N LEU A 30 15.57 9.29 -8.66
CA LEU A 30 15.92 9.18 -10.08
C LEU A 30 15.83 10.53 -10.81
N GLN A 31 15.20 11.56 -10.22
CA GLN A 31 14.97 12.84 -10.86
C GLN A 31 15.90 13.93 -10.28
N ALA A 32 16.63 14.61 -11.16
CA ALA A 32 17.55 15.68 -10.75
C ALA A 32 16.81 16.90 -10.16
N GLU A 33 15.55 17.10 -10.53
CA GLU A 33 14.72 18.19 -10.00
C GLU A 33 14.41 18.04 -8.50
N VAL A 34 14.49 16.81 -7.95
CA VAL A 34 14.40 16.58 -6.50
C VAL A 34 15.80 16.79 -5.90
N THR A 35 16.04 18.00 -5.39
CA THR A 35 17.34 18.38 -4.83
C THR A 35 17.56 17.85 -3.42
N GLU A 36 16.49 17.77 -2.63
CA GLU A 36 16.49 17.24 -1.27
C GLU A 36 15.24 16.40 -1.01
N LEU A 37 15.42 15.24 -0.40
CA LEU A 37 14.35 14.34 0.04
C LEU A 37 14.45 14.15 1.56
N HIS A 38 13.48 14.67 2.29
CA HIS A 38 13.33 14.47 3.74
C HIS A 38 12.36 13.32 3.98
N PHE A 39 12.88 12.17 4.43
CA PHE A 39 12.10 10.96 4.64
C PHE A 39 11.80 10.78 6.14
N ILE A 40 10.52 10.76 6.50
CA ILE A 40 10.09 10.75 7.91
C ILE A 40 9.60 9.37 8.30
N ILE A 41 10.19 8.82 9.35
CA ILE A 41 9.88 7.51 9.92
C ILE A 41 9.49 7.61 11.39
N ALA A 42 8.82 6.58 11.90
CA ALA A 42 8.61 6.40 13.33
C ALA A 42 9.84 5.76 14.01
N PRO A 43 10.04 5.94 15.33
CA PRO A 43 11.19 5.41 16.05
C PRO A 43 11.41 3.89 15.90
N TRP A 44 10.33 3.12 15.76
CA TRP A 44 10.36 1.66 15.59
C TRP A 44 10.55 1.19 14.14
N GLN A 45 10.72 2.10 13.20
CA GLN A 45 10.92 1.80 11.78
C GLN A 45 12.40 1.90 11.36
N GLN A 46 13.35 1.66 12.26
CA GLN A 46 14.78 1.82 12.00
C GLN A 46 15.30 0.91 10.86
N SER A 47 14.68 -0.25 10.64
CA SER A 47 14.99 -1.11 9.48
C SER A 47 14.79 -0.39 8.14
N PHE A 48 13.91 0.60 8.09
CA PHE A 48 13.73 1.47 6.93
C PHE A 48 14.97 2.29 6.58
N MET A 49 15.74 2.72 7.58
CA MET A 49 16.94 3.53 7.37
C MET A 49 17.93 2.83 6.44
N ARG A 50 18.09 1.51 6.59
CA ARG A 50 18.93 0.70 5.70
C ARG A 50 18.36 0.57 4.29
N ALA A 51 17.05 0.50 4.16
CA ALA A 51 16.36 0.26 2.90
C ALA A 51 16.17 1.53 2.05
N VAL A 52 16.07 2.71 2.67
CA VAL A 52 16.01 4.01 1.96
C VAL A 52 17.35 4.33 1.28
N GLY A 53 18.45 3.83 1.86
CA GLY A 53 19.81 4.18 1.45
C GLY A 53 20.28 5.49 2.06
N THR A 54 21.56 5.77 1.92
CA THR A 54 22.21 7.02 2.34
C THR A 54 22.74 7.74 1.11
N GLY A 55 22.55 9.03 1.03
CA GLY A 55 23.07 9.83 -0.08
C GLY A 55 22.99 11.33 0.24
N PRO A 56 23.75 12.17 -0.46
CA PRO A 56 23.84 13.61 -0.15
C PRO A 56 22.51 14.35 -0.33
N ARG A 57 21.54 13.75 -1.00
CA ARG A 57 20.20 14.33 -1.24
C ARG A 57 19.10 13.75 -0.35
N ILE A 58 19.42 12.81 0.56
CA ILE A 58 18.43 12.15 1.43
C ILE A 58 18.76 12.45 2.90
N ALA A 59 17.78 13.06 3.58
CA ALA A 59 17.80 13.24 5.02
C ALA A 59 16.68 12.40 5.67
N ILE A 60 17.02 11.60 6.68
CA ILE A 60 16.05 10.79 7.42
C ILE A 60 15.73 11.47 8.73
N HIS A 61 14.45 11.71 8.99
CA HIS A 61 13.93 12.28 10.23
C HIS A 61 13.16 11.23 11.00
N VAL A 62 13.51 11.04 12.27
CA VAL A 62 12.76 10.21 13.19
C VAL A 62 11.73 11.07 13.89
N ALA A 63 10.45 10.80 13.68
CA ALA A 63 9.37 11.54 14.30
C ALA A 63 9.32 11.28 15.81
N GLU A 64 9.25 12.33 16.62
CA GLU A 64 9.06 12.22 18.07
C GLU A 64 7.58 11.87 18.38
N LEU A 65 7.28 10.58 18.38
CA LEU A 65 5.94 10.09 18.63
C LEU A 65 5.95 8.79 19.44
N GLU A 66 4.95 8.63 20.28
CA GLU A 66 4.70 7.42 21.03
C GLU A 66 3.89 6.41 20.22
N ARG A 67 3.93 5.14 20.62
CA ARG A 67 3.08 4.09 20.02
C ARG A 67 1.61 4.36 20.31
N GLY A 68 0.82 4.55 19.28
CA GLY A 68 -0.61 4.72 19.40
C GLY A 68 -1.22 5.57 18.29
N PRO A 69 -2.50 5.32 17.93
CA PRO A 69 -3.15 6.06 16.85
C PRO A 69 -3.35 7.54 17.17
N LEU A 70 -3.57 7.90 18.42
CA LEU A 70 -3.79 9.29 18.84
C LEU A 70 -2.49 10.09 18.75
N SER A 71 -1.39 9.61 19.34
CA SER A 71 -0.07 10.26 19.28
C SER A 71 0.37 10.48 17.84
N ARG A 72 0.32 9.43 17.00
CA ARG A 72 0.66 9.56 15.59
C ARG A 72 -0.20 10.60 14.87
N ASN A 73 -1.53 10.56 15.04
CA ASN A 73 -2.42 11.47 14.35
C ASN A 73 -2.25 12.93 14.83
N ALA A 74 -1.99 13.13 16.12
CA ALA A 74 -1.64 14.44 16.67
C ALA A 74 -0.33 14.96 16.07
N TRP A 75 0.69 14.11 15.99
CA TRP A 75 1.97 14.46 15.38
C TRP A 75 1.81 14.89 13.90
N TYR A 76 1.07 14.10 13.10
CA TYR A 76 0.77 14.45 11.71
C TYR A 76 0.03 15.78 11.58
N TYR A 77 -0.87 16.09 12.52
CA TYR A 77 -1.70 17.30 12.48
C TYR A 77 -0.98 18.55 12.96
N TYR A 78 -0.12 18.45 14.00
CA TYR A 78 0.50 19.60 14.64
C TYR A 78 2.00 19.74 14.36
N GLU A 79 2.76 18.64 14.36
CA GLU A 79 4.22 18.70 14.29
C GLU A 79 4.75 18.58 12.84
N LEU A 80 4.12 17.79 11.99
CA LEU A 80 4.53 17.66 10.60
C LEU A 80 4.52 19.00 9.83
N PRO A 81 3.51 19.89 9.98
CA PRO A 81 3.56 21.21 9.35
C PRO A 81 4.73 22.09 9.84
N LYS A 82 5.08 22.02 11.12
CA LYS A 82 6.23 22.74 11.68
C LYS A 82 7.54 22.23 11.08
N LEU A 83 7.70 20.90 11.03
CA LEU A 83 8.87 20.28 10.41
C LEU A 83 8.98 20.66 8.93
N ALA A 84 7.87 20.66 8.19
CA ALA A 84 7.84 21.09 6.79
C ALA A 84 8.29 22.55 6.63
N ALA A 85 7.90 23.44 7.53
CA ALA A 85 8.35 24.83 7.55
C ALA A 85 9.84 24.97 7.90
N GLN A 86 10.33 24.26 8.91
CA GLN A 86 11.74 24.25 9.32
C GLN A 86 12.66 23.77 8.18
N GLN A 87 12.23 22.73 7.47
CA GLN A 87 12.98 22.18 6.34
C GLN A 87 12.77 22.96 5.02
N GLN A 88 11.93 24.01 5.03
CA GLN A 88 11.58 24.77 3.83
C GLN A 88 11.09 23.87 2.69
N ALA A 89 10.25 22.88 3.01
CA ALA A 89 9.75 21.92 2.05
C ALA A 89 8.89 22.61 0.97
N ASP A 90 9.18 22.34 -0.30
CA ASP A 90 8.33 22.80 -1.41
C ASP A 90 7.02 22.01 -1.52
N LEU A 91 6.98 20.76 -0.97
CA LEU A 91 5.81 19.88 -0.99
C LEU A 91 5.94 18.79 0.09
N VAL A 92 4.80 18.40 0.68
CA VAL A 92 4.71 17.26 1.59
C VAL A 92 3.90 16.15 0.96
N HIS A 93 4.45 14.92 0.90
CA HIS A 93 3.78 13.74 0.40
C HIS A 93 3.45 12.76 1.53
N PHE A 94 2.16 12.54 1.77
CA PHE A 94 1.64 11.54 2.70
C PHE A 94 1.55 10.20 1.99
N THR A 95 2.31 9.22 2.43
CA THR A 95 2.34 7.89 1.78
C THR A 95 1.14 7.01 2.12
N PHE A 96 0.30 7.43 3.06
CA PHE A 96 -0.96 6.82 3.46
C PHE A 96 -1.87 7.84 4.16
N PRO A 97 -3.18 7.55 4.35
CA PRO A 97 -4.10 8.45 5.03
C PRO A 97 -3.71 8.76 6.48
N ALA A 98 -3.47 10.04 6.75
CA ALA A 98 -3.23 10.61 8.06
C ALA A 98 -3.87 12.02 8.12
N PRO A 99 -4.18 12.58 9.31
CA PRO A 99 -4.79 13.89 9.40
C PRO A 99 -3.92 14.99 8.79
N ILE A 100 -4.53 15.88 7.99
CA ILE A 100 -3.86 16.99 7.32
C ILE A 100 -4.40 18.31 7.85
N ASN A 101 -3.56 19.11 8.49
CA ASN A 101 -3.89 20.48 8.87
C ASN A 101 -3.55 21.43 7.71
N ALA A 102 -4.46 21.52 6.72
CA ALA A 102 -4.23 22.30 5.51
C ALA A 102 -3.93 23.80 5.77
N ARG A 103 -4.39 24.34 6.91
CA ARG A 103 -4.13 25.75 7.29
C ARG A 103 -2.73 25.99 7.84
N ALA A 104 -2.10 24.95 8.39
CA ALA A 104 -0.76 25.04 8.97
C ALA A 104 0.37 24.74 7.96
N PHE A 105 0.06 24.10 6.82
CA PHE A 105 1.03 23.89 5.77
C PHE A 105 1.20 25.14 4.89
N HIS A 106 2.44 25.55 4.69
CA HIS A 106 2.81 26.64 3.77
C HIS A 106 3.06 26.15 2.32
N CYS A 107 3.06 24.84 2.10
CA CYS A 107 3.31 24.19 0.82
C CYS A 107 2.17 23.20 0.48
N PRO A 108 2.02 22.81 -0.80
CA PRO A 108 1.02 21.83 -1.20
C PRO A 108 1.28 20.45 -0.57
N THR A 109 0.18 19.71 -0.36
CA THR A 109 0.20 18.36 0.19
C THR A 109 -0.35 17.36 -0.81
N VAL A 110 0.34 16.25 -1.00
CA VAL A 110 -0.11 15.10 -1.82
C VAL A 110 -0.38 13.92 -0.91
N LEU A 111 -1.48 13.21 -1.15
CA LEU A 111 -1.82 11.98 -0.45
C LEU A 111 -1.79 10.81 -1.42
N THR A 112 -1.02 9.74 -1.15
CA THR A 112 -1.23 8.46 -1.82
C THR A 112 -2.43 7.72 -1.22
N LEU A 113 -3.39 7.38 -2.08
CA LEU A 113 -4.57 6.60 -1.74
C LEU A 113 -4.42 5.18 -2.28
N HIS A 114 -4.24 4.21 -1.36
CA HIS A 114 -4.07 2.80 -1.71
C HIS A 114 -5.40 2.07 -1.90
N ASP A 115 -6.36 2.33 -1.03
CA ASP A 115 -7.68 1.68 -1.01
C ASP A 115 -8.70 2.55 -0.27
N LEU A 116 -9.94 2.11 -0.30
CA LEU A 116 -11.06 2.70 0.44
C LEU A 116 -11.69 1.67 1.40
N TYR A 117 -10.92 0.72 1.91
CA TYR A 117 -11.41 -0.36 2.79
C TYR A 117 -12.24 0.10 3.98
N PRO A 118 -12.01 1.26 4.63
CA PRO A 118 -12.94 1.74 5.65
C PRO A 118 -14.37 1.94 5.15
N TYR A 119 -14.58 2.16 3.86
CA TYR A 119 -15.90 2.24 3.23
C TYR A 119 -16.36 0.90 2.66
N GLU A 120 -15.48 0.13 2.02
CA GLU A 120 -15.80 -1.07 1.26
C GLU A 120 -15.92 -2.31 2.14
N ILE A 121 -15.01 -2.50 3.09
CA ILE A 121 -14.96 -3.65 3.98
C ILE A 121 -14.68 -3.19 5.42
N PRO A 122 -15.64 -2.54 6.08
CA PRO A 122 -15.49 -2.07 7.45
C PRO A 122 -15.18 -3.21 8.43
N MET A 123 -15.61 -4.44 8.11
CA MET A 123 -15.32 -5.66 8.90
C MET A 123 -13.83 -5.98 9.05
N ASN A 124 -12.95 -5.45 8.17
CA ASN A 124 -11.49 -5.58 8.33
C ASN A 124 -10.96 -4.86 9.59
N PHE A 125 -11.70 -3.94 10.15
CA PHE A 125 -11.24 -3.08 11.25
C PHE A 125 -11.96 -3.33 12.58
N GLY A 126 -13.18 -3.83 12.54
CA GLY A 126 -14.04 -4.00 13.73
C GLY A 126 -14.59 -2.66 14.27
N PHE A 127 -15.59 -2.72 15.15
CA PHE A 127 -16.16 -1.58 15.85
C PHE A 127 -15.32 -1.25 17.11
N PRO A 128 -15.08 0.03 17.46
CA PRO A 128 -15.42 1.28 16.75
C PRO A 128 -14.36 1.74 15.75
N LYS A 129 -13.30 0.97 15.55
CA LYS A 129 -12.09 1.34 14.80
C LYS A 129 -12.38 1.73 13.35
N PHE A 130 -13.38 1.10 12.70
CA PHE A 130 -13.73 1.44 11.33
C PHE A 130 -14.30 2.87 11.20
N LEU A 131 -15.08 3.34 12.21
CA LEU A 131 -15.61 4.71 12.23
C LEU A 131 -14.48 5.73 12.32
N PHE A 132 -13.55 5.49 13.25
CA PHE A 132 -12.36 6.33 13.41
C PHE A 132 -11.56 6.41 12.09
N ASN A 133 -11.31 5.26 11.45
CA ASN A 133 -10.60 5.22 10.17
C ASN A 133 -11.36 5.97 9.06
N ARG A 134 -12.70 5.92 9.03
CA ARG A 134 -13.52 6.71 8.09
C ARG A 134 -13.37 8.21 8.32
N VAL A 135 -13.41 8.65 9.58
CA VAL A 135 -13.25 10.07 9.93
C VAL A 135 -11.88 10.57 9.50
N ILE A 136 -10.80 9.84 9.81
CA ILE A 136 -9.45 10.20 9.42
C ILE A 136 -9.31 10.22 7.89
N LEU A 137 -9.80 9.19 7.21
CA LEU A 137 -9.75 9.11 5.75
C LEU A 137 -10.51 10.28 5.11
N ARG A 138 -11.73 10.58 5.56
CA ARG A 138 -12.50 11.73 5.08
C ARG A 138 -11.77 13.05 5.31
N GLN A 139 -11.19 13.23 6.51
CA GLN A 139 -10.47 14.44 6.88
C GLN A 139 -9.25 14.66 5.96
N CYS A 140 -8.42 13.65 5.74
CA CYS A 140 -7.24 13.79 4.90
C CYS A 140 -7.60 13.97 3.41
N LEU A 141 -8.61 13.27 2.89
CA LEU A 141 -9.09 13.43 1.50
C LEU A 141 -9.60 14.86 1.24
N ASN A 142 -10.34 15.44 2.18
CA ASN A 142 -10.84 16.81 2.05
C ASN A 142 -9.71 17.84 2.04
N ASN A 143 -8.67 17.64 2.84
CA ASN A 143 -7.62 18.62 3.10
C ASN A 143 -6.36 18.46 2.26
N ALA A 144 -6.13 17.32 1.61
CA ALA A 144 -5.03 17.16 0.65
C ALA A 144 -5.21 18.10 -0.55
N THR A 145 -4.11 18.67 -1.03
CA THR A 145 -4.09 19.49 -2.25
C THR A 145 -4.32 18.63 -3.49
N ALA A 146 -3.69 17.45 -3.54
CA ALA A 146 -3.93 16.44 -4.57
C ALA A 146 -3.91 15.02 -3.99
N ILE A 147 -4.54 14.08 -4.70
CA ILE A 147 -4.65 12.68 -4.31
C ILE A 147 -4.07 11.81 -5.43
N ALA A 148 -2.98 11.09 -5.13
CA ALA A 148 -2.39 10.10 -6.03
C ALA A 148 -3.05 8.73 -5.77
N CYS A 149 -3.99 8.31 -6.64
CA CYS A 149 -4.60 6.99 -6.57
C CYS A 149 -3.69 5.96 -7.22
N VAL A 150 -3.45 4.84 -6.55
CA VAL A 150 -2.55 3.77 -7.02
C VAL A 150 -3.09 2.96 -8.21
N SER A 151 -4.35 3.22 -8.63
CA SER A 151 -5.00 2.58 -9.78
C SER A 151 -6.19 3.40 -10.26
N ASP A 152 -6.66 3.14 -11.48
CA ASP A 152 -7.94 3.67 -11.97
C ASP A 152 -9.11 3.07 -11.19
N THR A 153 -8.97 1.82 -10.72
CA THR A 153 -9.92 1.19 -9.79
C THR A 153 -10.08 2.01 -8.51
N THR A 154 -8.98 2.37 -7.84
CA THR A 154 -9.02 3.22 -6.64
C THR A 154 -9.61 4.60 -6.94
N ARG A 155 -9.26 5.19 -8.09
CA ARG A 155 -9.80 6.48 -8.53
C ARG A 155 -11.30 6.44 -8.79
N ALA A 156 -11.80 5.39 -9.43
CA ALA A 156 -13.23 5.18 -9.66
C ALA A 156 -14.01 5.02 -8.34
N ARG A 157 -13.46 4.28 -7.38
CA ARG A 157 -14.05 4.12 -6.05
C ARG A 157 -14.03 5.42 -5.24
N LEU A 158 -12.95 6.21 -5.33
CA LEU A 158 -12.91 7.54 -4.71
C LEU A 158 -14.07 8.40 -5.23
N ARG A 159 -14.34 8.36 -6.54
CA ARG A 159 -15.49 9.06 -7.14
C ARG A 159 -16.85 8.56 -6.62
N GLN A 160 -16.96 7.27 -6.33
CA GLN A 160 -18.19 6.66 -5.78
C GLN A 160 -18.46 7.10 -4.34
N TYR A 161 -17.41 7.25 -3.51
CA TYR A 161 -17.56 7.49 -2.08
C TYR A 161 -17.34 8.94 -1.65
N THR A 162 -16.98 9.85 -2.58
CA THR A 162 -16.64 11.24 -2.22
C THR A 162 -17.29 12.26 -3.16
N PRO A 163 -17.53 13.50 -2.69
CA PRO A 163 -18.08 14.58 -3.51
C PRO A 163 -17.09 15.05 -4.59
N PRO A 164 -17.59 15.76 -5.63
CA PRO A 164 -16.76 16.31 -6.72
C PRO A 164 -15.56 17.13 -6.28
N ALA A 165 -15.69 17.90 -5.21
CA ALA A 165 -14.59 18.70 -4.65
C ALA A 165 -13.39 17.86 -4.19
N VAL A 166 -13.58 16.57 -3.89
CA VAL A 166 -12.52 15.63 -3.49
C VAL A 166 -12.00 14.86 -4.69
N TRP A 167 -12.86 14.14 -5.42
CA TRP A 167 -12.36 13.23 -6.46
C TRP A 167 -11.75 13.96 -7.68
N ARG A 168 -12.09 15.26 -7.90
CA ARG A 168 -11.43 16.07 -8.95
C ARG A 168 -9.96 16.37 -8.68
N LYS A 169 -9.49 16.24 -7.42
CA LYS A 169 -8.08 16.37 -7.05
C LYS A 169 -7.28 15.11 -7.35
N ALA A 170 -7.93 14.03 -7.78
CA ALA A 170 -7.32 12.72 -7.91
C ALA A 170 -6.68 12.52 -9.29
N VAL A 171 -5.42 12.10 -9.27
CA VAL A 171 -4.68 11.60 -10.43
C VAL A 171 -4.32 10.14 -10.20
N ARG A 172 -4.17 9.35 -11.28
CA ARG A 172 -3.65 7.99 -11.17
C ARG A 172 -2.13 8.02 -11.31
N ILE A 173 -1.44 7.47 -10.30
CA ILE A 173 -0.02 7.13 -10.37
C ILE A 173 0.13 5.75 -9.75
N TYR A 174 0.52 4.76 -10.56
CA TYR A 174 0.64 3.37 -10.13
C TYR A 174 1.68 3.15 -9.03
N ASN A 175 1.65 1.99 -8.38
CA ASN A 175 2.75 1.53 -7.54
C ASN A 175 3.93 1.08 -8.40
N SER A 176 5.15 1.34 -7.94
CA SER A 176 6.34 0.76 -8.55
C SER A 176 6.51 -0.70 -8.13
N VAL A 177 6.83 -1.56 -9.11
CA VAL A 177 6.97 -3.00 -8.90
C VAL A 177 8.39 -3.48 -9.21
N GLU A 178 9.10 -2.78 -10.09
CA GLU A 178 10.36 -3.23 -10.69
C GLU A 178 11.55 -3.38 -9.72
N ALA A 179 11.55 -2.60 -8.63
CA ALA A 179 12.72 -2.53 -7.74
C ALA A 179 12.96 -3.80 -6.91
N GLU A 180 11.92 -4.60 -6.69
CA GLU A 180 11.93 -5.70 -5.72
C GLU A 180 12.46 -7.01 -6.31
N LEU A 181 12.48 -7.16 -7.63
CA LEU A 181 12.94 -8.37 -8.32
C LEU A 181 14.42 -8.33 -8.75
N ARG A 182 15.20 -7.36 -8.26
CA ARG A 182 16.62 -7.17 -8.66
C ARG A 182 17.64 -7.86 -7.77
N CYS A 183 17.22 -8.60 -6.74
CA CYS A 183 18.10 -9.34 -5.85
C CYS A 183 18.33 -10.79 -6.31
N ALA A 184 19.39 -11.43 -5.84
CA ALA A 184 19.57 -12.87 -6.02
C ALA A 184 18.53 -13.64 -5.18
N ALA A 185 17.80 -14.57 -5.81
CA ALA A 185 16.80 -15.36 -5.13
C ALA A 185 17.42 -16.30 -4.10
N ARG A 186 16.76 -16.46 -2.94
CA ARG A 186 17.19 -17.34 -1.85
C ARG A 186 16.02 -18.16 -1.33
N VAL A 187 16.17 -19.47 -1.20
CA VAL A 187 15.13 -20.34 -0.65
C VAL A 187 14.83 -19.95 0.82
N PRO A 188 13.56 -19.80 1.21
CA PRO A 188 13.19 -19.49 2.60
C PRO A 188 13.54 -20.61 3.58
N ASP A 189 13.37 -21.87 3.15
CA ASP A 189 13.68 -23.07 3.93
C ASP A 189 14.22 -24.14 2.99
N PRO A 190 15.48 -24.61 3.17
CA PRO A 190 16.09 -25.62 2.31
C PRO A 190 15.27 -26.92 2.16
N ARG A 191 14.44 -27.25 3.15
CA ARG A 191 13.58 -28.42 3.13
C ARG A 191 12.44 -28.33 2.09
N TRP A 192 12.23 -27.19 1.46
CA TRP A 192 11.16 -26.96 0.48
C TRP A 192 11.69 -26.82 -0.94
N GLN A 193 12.99 -26.90 -1.13
CA GLN A 193 13.62 -26.58 -2.41
C GLN A 193 13.05 -27.40 -3.57
N ASP A 194 12.71 -28.68 -3.29
CA ASP A 194 12.24 -29.63 -4.31
C ASP A 194 10.72 -29.88 -4.26
N ASP A 195 10.02 -29.32 -3.27
CA ASP A 195 8.57 -29.52 -3.13
C ASP A 195 7.81 -28.57 -4.08
N PRO A 196 6.90 -29.10 -4.92
CA PRO A 196 6.01 -28.24 -5.70
C PRO A 196 5.05 -27.49 -4.76
N PHE A 197 4.75 -26.22 -5.08
CA PHE A 197 3.83 -25.43 -4.23
C PHE A 197 3.03 -24.39 -5.00
N LEU A 198 1.82 -24.12 -4.48
CA LEU A 198 1.03 -22.95 -4.81
C LEU A 198 1.37 -21.81 -3.85
N LEU A 199 1.42 -20.58 -4.35
CA LEU A 199 1.79 -19.39 -3.59
C LEU A 199 0.59 -18.45 -3.42
N SER A 200 0.44 -17.86 -2.25
CA SER A 200 -0.41 -16.69 -2.05
C SER A 200 0.30 -15.66 -1.18
N ILE A 201 0.27 -14.40 -1.58
CA ILE A 201 0.90 -13.30 -0.82
C ILE A 201 -0.20 -12.37 -0.33
N ALA A 202 -0.50 -12.46 0.97
CA ALA A 202 -1.66 -11.81 1.53
C ALA A 202 -1.57 -11.64 3.04
N GLN A 203 -1.85 -10.44 3.55
CA GLN A 203 -2.16 -10.26 4.96
C GLN A 203 -3.41 -11.08 5.32
N HIS A 204 -3.49 -11.61 6.54
CA HIS A 204 -4.61 -12.42 6.99
C HIS A 204 -5.85 -11.55 7.28
N ARG A 205 -6.42 -10.97 6.22
CA ARG A 205 -7.59 -10.09 6.25
C ARG A 205 -8.71 -10.62 5.38
N ARG A 206 -9.95 -10.26 5.73
CA ARG A 206 -11.15 -10.71 5.05
C ARG A 206 -11.17 -10.43 3.54
N ASN A 207 -10.67 -9.25 3.13
CA ASN A 207 -10.61 -8.90 1.70
C ASN A 207 -9.71 -9.82 0.87
N LYS A 208 -8.76 -10.52 1.47
CA LYS A 208 -7.87 -11.46 0.78
C LYS A 208 -8.49 -12.83 0.54
N ASN A 209 -9.62 -13.12 1.18
CA ASN A 209 -10.44 -14.32 0.97
C ASN A 209 -9.64 -15.65 1.02
N LEU A 210 -8.66 -15.73 1.92
CA LEU A 210 -7.82 -16.93 2.10
C LEU A 210 -8.62 -18.20 2.46
N PRO A 211 -9.80 -18.14 3.15
CA PRO A 211 -10.62 -19.31 3.33
C PRO A 211 -11.07 -19.98 2.03
N LEU A 212 -11.36 -19.20 0.97
CA LEU A 212 -11.67 -19.77 -0.35
C LEU A 212 -10.46 -20.53 -0.91
N LEU A 213 -9.26 -19.94 -0.80
CA LEU A 213 -8.03 -20.59 -1.26
C LEU A 213 -7.77 -21.93 -0.56
N ILE A 214 -7.91 -21.98 0.79
CA ILE A 214 -7.68 -23.18 1.56
C ILE A 214 -8.67 -24.29 1.16
N ARG A 215 -9.96 -23.96 0.99
CA ARG A 215 -10.97 -24.94 0.50
C ARG A 215 -10.70 -25.40 -0.94
N THR A 216 -10.32 -24.47 -1.82
CA THR A 216 -9.92 -24.79 -3.21
C THR A 216 -8.73 -25.75 -3.22
N TYR A 217 -7.73 -25.50 -2.37
CA TYR A 217 -6.56 -26.36 -2.26
C TYR A 217 -6.90 -27.76 -1.72
N ASP A 218 -7.74 -27.85 -0.71
CA ASP A 218 -8.26 -29.12 -0.19
C ASP A 218 -9.00 -29.91 -1.28
N ARG A 219 -9.86 -29.23 -2.05
CA ARG A 219 -10.56 -29.83 -3.20
C ARG A 219 -9.59 -30.37 -4.23
N LEU A 220 -8.56 -29.59 -4.62
CA LEU A 220 -7.54 -30.02 -5.59
C LEU A 220 -6.81 -31.29 -5.16
N LEU A 221 -6.44 -31.40 -3.89
CA LEU A 221 -5.81 -32.61 -3.34
C LEU A 221 -6.76 -33.81 -3.32
N ARG A 222 -8.00 -33.63 -2.83
CA ARG A 222 -9.00 -34.72 -2.78
C ARG A 222 -9.42 -35.24 -4.14
N THR A 223 -9.40 -34.39 -5.15
CA THR A 223 -9.74 -34.78 -6.53
C THR A 223 -8.52 -35.14 -7.38
N ALA A 224 -7.34 -35.27 -6.76
CA ALA A 224 -6.06 -35.62 -7.39
C ALA A 224 -5.70 -34.73 -8.62
N ARG A 225 -6.12 -33.47 -8.61
CA ARG A 225 -5.86 -32.52 -9.72
C ARG A 225 -4.50 -31.82 -9.60
N ILE A 226 -3.88 -31.92 -8.43
CA ILE A 226 -2.48 -31.56 -8.16
C ILE A 226 -1.80 -32.73 -7.46
N GLY A 227 -0.47 -32.80 -7.54
CA GLY A 227 0.29 -33.86 -6.88
C GLY A 227 0.10 -33.87 -5.36
N PRO A 228 0.09 -35.05 -4.71
CA PRO A 228 -0.14 -35.14 -3.27
C PRO A 228 0.96 -34.46 -2.45
N GLN A 229 2.12 -34.19 -3.02
CA GLN A 229 3.24 -33.48 -2.38
C GLN A 229 3.16 -31.95 -2.56
N THR A 230 2.28 -31.46 -3.44
CA THR A 230 2.13 -30.01 -3.66
C THR A 230 1.72 -29.34 -2.35
N ARG A 231 2.43 -28.30 -1.95
CA ARG A 231 2.15 -27.50 -0.74
C ARG A 231 1.36 -26.25 -1.08
N LEU A 232 0.72 -25.64 -0.08
CA LEU A 232 0.20 -24.28 -0.17
C LEU A 232 1.02 -23.40 0.77
N ILE A 233 1.72 -22.42 0.19
CA ILE A 233 2.50 -21.43 0.94
C ILE A 233 1.76 -20.09 0.91
N ILE A 234 1.43 -19.58 2.11
CA ILE A 234 0.78 -18.29 2.31
C ILE A 234 1.79 -17.36 3.00
N VAL A 235 2.26 -16.37 2.27
CA VAL A 235 3.20 -15.37 2.77
C VAL A 235 2.43 -14.12 3.17
N GLY A 236 2.55 -13.70 4.43
CA GLY A 236 1.91 -12.46 4.86
C GLY A 236 1.92 -12.23 6.36
N ILE A 237 1.59 -11.01 6.73
CA ILE A 237 1.53 -10.58 8.13
C ILE A 237 0.24 -11.10 8.76
N PRO A 238 0.28 -11.63 9.99
CA PRO A 238 -0.91 -11.97 10.77
C PRO A 238 -1.91 -10.81 10.85
N GLY A 239 -3.18 -11.16 10.93
CA GLY A 239 -4.27 -10.21 10.98
C GLY A 239 -5.52 -10.78 11.64
N PRO A 240 -6.67 -10.11 11.52
CA PRO A 240 -7.91 -10.51 12.19
C PRO A 240 -8.40 -11.93 11.84
N GLU A 241 -8.05 -12.45 10.67
CA GLU A 241 -8.48 -13.77 10.21
C GLU A 241 -7.49 -14.90 10.59
N THR A 242 -6.32 -14.59 11.17
CA THR A 242 -5.25 -15.58 11.41
C THR A 242 -5.73 -16.82 12.17
N HIS A 243 -6.38 -16.63 13.31
CA HIS A 243 -6.88 -17.75 14.13
C HIS A 243 -7.83 -18.65 13.33
N ARG A 244 -8.80 -18.05 12.65
CA ARG A 244 -9.78 -18.75 11.80
C ARG A 244 -9.13 -19.53 10.65
N LEU A 245 -8.05 -19.00 10.06
CA LEU A 245 -7.31 -19.70 8.99
C LEU A 245 -6.60 -20.94 9.53
N HIS A 246 -5.95 -20.84 10.70
CA HIS A 246 -5.32 -21.99 11.35
C HIS A 246 -6.34 -23.07 11.75
N GLU A 247 -7.49 -22.66 12.30
CA GLU A 247 -8.58 -23.62 12.59
C GLU A 247 -9.09 -24.32 11.33
N LEU A 248 -9.28 -23.56 10.22
CA LEU A 248 -9.72 -24.13 8.95
C LEU A 248 -8.72 -25.16 8.42
N VAL A 249 -7.43 -24.85 8.44
CA VAL A 249 -6.35 -25.76 8.02
C VAL A 249 -6.36 -27.03 8.88
N SER A 250 -6.49 -26.91 10.20
CA SER A 250 -6.53 -28.04 11.13
C SER A 250 -7.75 -28.93 10.89
N ARG A 251 -8.94 -28.33 10.79
CA ARG A 251 -10.21 -29.08 10.57
C ARG A 251 -10.26 -29.77 9.21
N SER A 252 -9.55 -29.25 8.21
CA SER A 252 -9.43 -29.87 6.89
C SER A 252 -8.32 -30.93 6.81
N GLY A 253 -7.59 -31.21 7.89
CA GLY A 253 -6.47 -32.16 7.90
C GLY A 253 -5.26 -31.70 7.10
N LEU A 254 -5.10 -30.40 6.88
CA LEU A 254 -4.07 -29.81 6.01
C LEU A 254 -2.85 -29.27 6.77
N SER A 255 -2.73 -29.50 8.09
CA SER A 255 -1.69 -28.94 8.97
C SER A 255 -0.26 -29.19 8.49
N GLY A 256 0.00 -30.31 7.81
CA GLY A 256 1.31 -30.63 7.22
C GLY A 256 1.54 -30.04 5.83
N LYS A 257 0.50 -29.56 5.15
CA LYS A 257 0.52 -29.17 3.72
C LYS A 257 0.38 -27.65 3.49
N VAL A 258 -0.25 -26.94 4.42
CA VAL A 258 -0.36 -25.47 4.38
C VAL A 258 0.71 -24.85 5.28
N ARG A 259 1.45 -23.89 4.76
CA ARG A 259 2.48 -23.15 5.49
C ARG A 259 2.17 -21.66 5.47
N PHE A 260 2.16 -21.04 6.65
CA PHE A 260 2.10 -19.60 6.81
C PHE A 260 3.52 -19.08 7.08
N LEU A 261 3.98 -18.14 6.25
CA LEU A 261 5.29 -17.51 6.35
C LEU A 261 5.12 -16.03 6.68
N GLU A 262 5.88 -15.56 7.66
CA GLU A 262 5.93 -14.17 8.07
C GLU A 262 7.35 -13.64 8.01
N GLY A 263 7.53 -12.38 7.62
CA GLY A 263 8.81 -11.69 7.71
C GLY A 263 9.90 -12.21 6.77
N ILE A 264 9.55 -12.91 5.69
CA ILE A 264 10.54 -13.34 4.69
C ILE A 264 11.15 -12.11 4.00
N SER A 265 12.43 -12.25 3.63
CA SER A 265 13.19 -11.19 2.93
C SER A 265 12.78 -11.07 1.46
N GLU A 266 13.16 -9.97 0.80
CA GLU A 266 12.95 -9.77 -0.64
C GLU A 266 13.57 -10.90 -1.50
N PRO A 267 14.82 -11.39 -1.25
CA PRO A 267 15.38 -12.55 -1.93
C PRO A 267 14.54 -13.83 -1.77
N GLU A 268 13.98 -14.06 -0.59
CA GLU A 268 13.13 -15.23 -0.31
C GLU A 268 11.76 -15.10 -0.99
N LEU A 269 11.19 -13.91 -1.01
CA LEU A 269 9.97 -13.65 -1.74
C LEU A 269 10.15 -13.84 -3.25
N LEU A 270 11.26 -13.37 -3.80
CA LEU A 270 11.62 -13.58 -5.20
C LEU A 270 11.74 -15.07 -5.51
N TRP A 271 12.40 -15.85 -4.64
CA TRP A 271 12.48 -17.30 -4.81
C TRP A 271 11.10 -17.95 -4.87
N CYS A 272 10.18 -17.52 -3.99
CA CYS A 272 8.81 -18.02 -3.99
C CYS A 272 8.11 -17.74 -5.33
N TYR A 273 8.23 -16.57 -5.92
CA TYR A 273 7.64 -16.26 -7.23
C TYR A 273 8.25 -17.09 -8.35
N LEU A 274 9.58 -17.24 -8.35
CA LEU A 274 10.28 -17.98 -9.42
C LEU A 274 10.01 -19.49 -9.37
N ASN A 275 9.75 -20.06 -8.18
CA ASN A 275 9.66 -21.51 -8.01
C ASN A 275 8.24 -22.04 -7.78
N CYS A 276 7.26 -21.21 -7.38
CA CYS A 276 5.87 -21.68 -7.24
C CYS A 276 5.30 -22.17 -8.59
N GLN A 277 4.36 -23.10 -8.53
CA GLN A 277 3.61 -23.56 -9.71
C GLN A 277 2.64 -22.48 -10.20
N ALA A 278 2.02 -21.75 -9.27
CA ALA A 278 1.17 -20.60 -9.57
C ALA A 278 1.02 -19.68 -8.35
N LEU A 279 0.90 -18.37 -8.60
CA LEU A 279 0.34 -17.43 -7.62
C LEU A 279 -1.18 -17.52 -7.67
N VAL A 280 -1.82 -17.64 -6.48
CA VAL A 280 -3.28 -17.62 -6.34
C VAL A 280 -3.71 -16.43 -5.48
N ALA A 281 -4.49 -15.51 -6.04
CA ALA A 281 -4.96 -14.29 -5.40
C ALA A 281 -6.49 -14.17 -5.44
N PRO A 282 -7.24 -14.81 -4.50
CA PRO A 282 -8.71 -14.88 -4.53
C PRO A 282 -9.39 -13.67 -3.88
N SER A 283 -8.75 -12.51 -3.89
CA SER A 283 -9.18 -11.31 -3.17
C SER A 283 -10.57 -10.86 -3.57
N LEU A 284 -11.38 -10.43 -2.59
CA LEU A 284 -12.70 -9.82 -2.81
C LEU A 284 -12.59 -8.42 -3.40
N THR A 285 -11.56 -7.69 -2.98
CA THR A 285 -11.26 -6.34 -3.45
C THR A 285 -9.79 -6.01 -3.20
N GLU A 286 -9.23 -5.19 -4.08
CA GLU A 286 -7.86 -4.65 -4.01
C GLU A 286 -7.84 -3.19 -4.44
N GLY A 287 -6.86 -2.46 -3.93
CA GLY A 287 -6.58 -1.13 -4.47
C GLY A 287 -5.71 -1.18 -5.72
N PHE A 288 -4.75 -2.13 -5.77
CA PHE A 288 -3.83 -2.30 -6.91
C PHE A 288 -3.62 -3.77 -7.26
N GLY A 289 -3.13 -4.59 -6.33
CA GLY A 289 -2.78 -6.00 -6.58
C GLY A 289 -1.28 -6.19 -6.83
N LEU A 290 -0.44 -5.62 -5.98
CA LEU A 290 1.03 -5.76 -6.05
C LEU A 290 1.50 -7.20 -6.31
N PRO A 291 1.00 -8.24 -5.57
CA PRO A 291 1.45 -9.60 -5.79
C PRO A 291 1.18 -10.13 -7.19
N VAL A 292 0.09 -9.69 -7.83
CA VAL A 292 -0.22 -10.05 -9.22
C VAL A 292 0.79 -9.45 -10.18
N ALA A 293 1.13 -8.17 -10.02
CA ALA A 293 2.13 -7.51 -10.87
C ALA A 293 3.52 -8.11 -10.68
N GLU A 294 3.94 -8.36 -9.43
CA GLU A 294 5.22 -9.00 -9.10
C GLU A 294 5.34 -10.40 -9.72
N ALA A 295 4.29 -11.20 -9.61
CA ALA A 295 4.23 -12.54 -10.20
C ALA A 295 4.39 -12.52 -11.73
N LEU A 296 3.71 -11.60 -12.41
CA LEU A 296 3.79 -11.46 -13.86
C LEU A 296 5.21 -11.05 -14.31
N ILE A 297 5.83 -10.12 -13.61
CA ILE A 297 7.22 -9.70 -13.89
C ILE A 297 8.20 -10.85 -13.63
N ALA A 298 7.93 -11.69 -12.63
CA ALA A 298 8.74 -12.87 -12.33
C ALA A 298 8.49 -14.06 -13.28
N GLY A 299 7.51 -13.98 -14.20
CA GLY A 299 7.13 -15.11 -15.06
C GLY A 299 6.39 -16.21 -14.31
N CYS A 300 5.72 -15.89 -13.21
CA CYS A 300 4.90 -16.82 -12.45
C CYS A 300 3.49 -16.90 -13.07
N PRO A 301 2.90 -18.08 -13.26
CA PRO A 301 1.49 -18.21 -13.64
C PRO A 301 0.59 -17.61 -12.56
N VAL A 302 -0.46 -16.87 -12.95
CA VAL A 302 -1.35 -16.19 -12.02
C VAL A 302 -2.80 -16.64 -12.19
N VAL A 303 -3.41 -17.10 -11.09
CA VAL A 303 -4.85 -17.33 -10.97
C VAL A 303 -5.39 -16.34 -9.94
N CYS A 304 -6.26 -15.43 -10.35
CA CYS A 304 -6.77 -14.41 -9.47
C CYS A 304 -8.28 -14.17 -9.66
N SER A 305 -8.92 -13.59 -8.66
CA SER A 305 -10.31 -13.19 -8.77
C SER A 305 -10.53 -12.16 -9.87
N ASP A 306 -11.68 -12.27 -10.55
CA ASP A 306 -12.12 -11.35 -11.58
C ASP A 306 -12.66 -10.06 -10.93
N ILE A 307 -11.74 -9.21 -10.51
CA ILE A 307 -12.03 -7.90 -9.92
C ILE A 307 -11.33 -6.79 -10.71
N PRO A 308 -11.85 -5.55 -10.70
CA PRO A 308 -11.31 -4.45 -11.49
C PRO A 308 -9.81 -4.23 -11.32
N ALA A 309 -9.30 -4.27 -10.08
CA ALA A 309 -7.87 -4.07 -9.82
C ALA A 309 -6.98 -5.18 -10.43
N HIS A 310 -7.42 -6.45 -10.37
CA HIS A 310 -6.67 -7.54 -10.98
C HIS A 310 -6.71 -7.48 -12.50
N ARG A 311 -7.86 -7.08 -13.10
CA ARG A 311 -7.92 -6.85 -14.55
C ARG A 311 -7.03 -5.70 -15.00
N GLU A 312 -6.98 -4.62 -14.22
CA GLU A 312 -6.13 -3.46 -14.52
C GLU A 312 -4.63 -3.80 -14.49
N VAL A 313 -4.19 -4.57 -13.49
CA VAL A 313 -2.79 -4.95 -13.31
C VAL A 313 -2.41 -6.16 -14.16
N GLY A 314 -3.31 -7.12 -14.30
CA GLY A 314 -3.06 -8.38 -15.00
C GLY A 314 -2.97 -8.27 -16.51
N VAL A 315 -3.50 -7.20 -17.12
CA VAL A 315 -3.40 -6.84 -18.54
C VAL A 315 -3.66 -8.05 -19.47
N GLY A 316 -4.60 -8.93 -19.09
CA GLY A 316 -4.93 -10.13 -19.87
C GLY A 316 -4.00 -11.34 -19.67
N HIS A 317 -2.95 -11.22 -18.87
CA HIS A 317 -1.98 -12.31 -18.63
C HIS A 317 -2.30 -13.20 -17.41
N CYS A 318 -3.48 -13.03 -16.79
CA CYS A 318 -3.93 -13.83 -15.66
C CYS A 318 -5.10 -14.74 -16.05
N ARG A 319 -5.31 -15.82 -15.30
CA ARG A 319 -6.58 -16.55 -15.27
C ARG A 319 -7.50 -15.87 -14.27
N PHE A 320 -8.49 -15.12 -14.76
CA PHE A 320 -9.47 -14.42 -13.97
C PHE A 320 -10.64 -15.34 -13.62
N VAL A 321 -10.98 -15.45 -12.33
CA VAL A 321 -12.02 -16.35 -11.83
C VAL A 321 -13.13 -15.51 -11.16
N PRO A 322 -14.39 -15.61 -11.60
CA PRO A 322 -15.52 -14.92 -10.99
C PRO A 322 -15.74 -15.36 -9.53
N LEU A 323 -16.07 -14.40 -8.67
CA LEU A 323 -16.40 -14.65 -7.26
C LEU A 323 -17.93 -14.85 -7.12
N ASN A 324 -18.38 -16.04 -7.44
CA ASN A 324 -19.78 -16.47 -7.30
C ASN A 324 -19.87 -17.75 -6.45
N ASN A 325 -21.04 -18.36 -6.37
CA ASN A 325 -21.28 -19.60 -5.61
C ASN A 325 -20.49 -20.82 -6.13
N ARG A 326 -19.93 -20.77 -7.35
CA ARG A 326 -19.04 -21.80 -7.92
C ARG A 326 -17.56 -21.39 -7.91
N ALA A 327 -17.20 -20.32 -7.20
CA ALA A 327 -15.83 -19.80 -7.21
C ALA A 327 -14.79 -20.84 -6.79
N GLU A 328 -15.08 -21.69 -5.79
CA GLU A 328 -14.16 -22.74 -5.33
C GLU A 328 -13.82 -23.75 -6.44
N GLU A 329 -14.84 -24.21 -7.16
CA GLU A 329 -14.66 -25.11 -8.30
C GLU A 329 -13.91 -24.42 -9.45
N ALA A 330 -14.33 -23.20 -9.81
CA ALA A 330 -13.70 -22.43 -10.89
C ALA A 330 -12.23 -22.09 -10.60
N PHE A 331 -11.87 -21.77 -9.35
CA PHE A 331 -10.47 -21.62 -8.95
C PHE A 331 -9.71 -22.94 -9.04
N ALA A 332 -10.32 -24.05 -8.63
CA ALA A 332 -9.68 -25.38 -8.76
C ALA A 332 -9.43 -25.72 -10.24
N ASP A 333 -10.40 -25.47 -11.12
CA ASP A 333 -10.25 -25.69 -12.57
C ASP A 333 -9.13 -24.82 -13.15
N ALA A 334 -9.11 -23.54 -12.82
CA ALA A 334 -8.09 -22.62 -13.30
C ALA A 334 -6.68 -22.97 -12.80
N ILE A 335 -6.53 -23.36 -11.54
CA ILE A 335 -5.24 -23.75 -10.96
C ILE A 335 -4.75 -25.05 -11.65
N ALA A 336 -5.60 -26.07 -11.74
CA ALA A 336 -5.25 -27.35 -12.40
C ALA A 336 -4.81 -27.16 -13.85
N ALA A 337 -5.43 -26.23 -14.56
CA ALA A 337 -5.04 -25.91 -15.93
C ALA A 337 -3.67 -25.22 -16.03
N VAL A 338 -3.35 -24.28 -15.13
CA VAL A 338 -2.08 -23.54 -15.23
C VAL A 338 -0.88 -24.32 -14.73
N VAL A 339 -1.05 -25.25 -13.78
CA VAL A 339 0.07 -26.06 -13.26
C VAL A 339 0.53 -27.15 -14.24
N GLN A 340 -0.26 -27.45 -15.27
CA GLN A 340 0.07 -28.44 -16.31
C GLN A 340 0.79 -27.87 -17.52
N VAL A 341 0.87 -26.54 -17.62
CA VAL A 341 1.54 -25.88 -18.76
C VAL A 341 2.89 -25.30 -18.33
N PRO A 342 3.83 -25.13 -19.26
CA PRO A 342 5.10 -24.47 -18.96
C PRO A 342 4.87 -23.07 -18.40
N LYS A 343 5.76 -22.64 -17.50
CA LYS A 343 5.71 -21.28 -16.96
C LYS A 343 5.82 -20.24 -18.07
N PRO A 344 5.05 -19.15 -17.99
CA PRO A 344 5.16 -18.05 -18.93
C PRO A 344 6.52 -17.36 -18.81
N ARG A 345 6.91 -16.63 -19.86
CA ARG A 345 8.08 -15.76 -19.78
C ARG A 345 7.80 -14.56 -18.88
N PRO A 346 8.82 -14.02 -18.17
CA PRO A 346 8.71 -12.76 -17.46
C PRO A 346 8.15 -11.65 -18.34
N LEU A 347 7.20 -10.89 -17.82
CA LEU A 347 6.58 -9.78 -18.53
C LEU A 347 7.30 -8.46 -18.22
N SER A 348 7.48 -7.66 -19.28
CA SER A 348 7.83 -6.26 -19.10
C SER A 348 6.56 -5.43 -18.89
N LEU A 349 6.46 -4.74 -17.76
CA LEU A 349 5.34 -3.86 -17.40
C LEU A 349 5.86 -2.43 -17.20
N PRO A 350 6.27 -1.73 -18.27
CA PRO A 350 6.96 -0.45 -18.17
C PRO A 350 6.14 0.63 -17.49
N GLN A 351 4.79 0.54 -17.53
CA GLN A 351 3.89 1.46 -16.83
C GLN A 351 4.05 1.43 -15.30
N PHE A 352 4.60 0.36 -14.72
CA PHE A 352 4.88 0.20 -13.29
C PHE A 352 6.35 0.44 -12.95
N SER A 353 7.17 0.84 -13.93
CA SER A 353 8.60 1.04 -13.73
C SER A 353 8.90 2.34 -12.97
N ALA A 354 9.93 2.31 -12.13
CA ALA A 354 10.35 3.45 -11.35
C ALA A 354 10.63 4.72 -12.18
N PRO A 355 11.29 4.66 -13.37
CA PRO A 355 11.51 5.86 -14.20
C PRO A 355 10.22 6.49 -14.74
N VAL A 356 9.20 5.69 -15.08
CA VAL A 356 7.91 6.20 -15.57
C VAL A 356 7.16 6.90 -14.43
N LEU A 357 7.10 6.26 -13.28
CA LEU A 357 6.40 6.79 -12.10
C LEU A 357 7.10 8.03 -11.54
N ALA A 358 8.43 8.04 -11.54
CA ALA A 358 9.23 9.20 -11.15
C ALA A 358 8.84 10.45 -11.94
N ARG A 359 8.74 10.34 -13.27
CA ARG A 359 8.30 11.46 -14.13
C ARG A 359 6.86 11.91 -13.81
N GLN A 360 5.95 10.96 -13.53
CA GLN A 360 4.57 11.28 -13.19
C GLN A 360 4.47 12.02 -11.84
N TYR A 361 5.18 11.57 -10.81
CA TYR A 361 5.24 12.25 -9.52
C TYR A 361 5.84 13.64 -9.63
N VAL A 362 6.99 13.78 -10.28
CA VAL A 362 7.66 15.08 -10.44
C VAL A 362 6.80 16.05 -11.29
N GLY A 363 6.13 15.56 -12.32
CA GLY A 363 5.17 16.35 -13.10
C GLY A 363 4.02 16.89 -12.26
N LEU A 364 3.43 16.03 -11.42
CA LEU A 364 2.39 16.43 -10.45
C LEU A 364 2.92 17.46 -9.46
N TYR A 365 4.08 17.22 -8.85
CA TYR A 365 4.65 18.11 -7.84
C TYR A 365 4.96 19.49 -8.41
N ARG A 366 5.58 19.54 -9.61
CA ARG A 366 5.88 20.78 -10.30
C ARG A 366 4.63 21.62 -10.55
N SER A 367 3.55 21.01 -11.02
CA SER A 367 2.29 21.71 -11.26
C SER A 367 1.70 22.30 -9.98
N LEU A 368 1.72 21.53 -8.88
CA LEU A 368 1.18 21.97 -7.57
C LEU A 368 2.02 23.11 -6.97
N ILE A 369 3.35 22.99 -7.02
CA ILE A 369 4.27 24.02 -6.51
C ILE A 369 4.13 25.32 -7.31
N SER A 370 4.06 25.23 -8.65
CA SER A 370 3.84 26.40 -9.50
C SER A 370 2.50 27.08 -9.20
N THR A 371 1.42 26.32 -9.09
CA THR A 371 0.10 26.87 -8.74
C THR A 371 0.10 27.55 -7.37
N ALA A 372 0.75 26.95 -6.36
CA ALA A 372 0.85 27.52 -5.03
C ALA A 372 1.64 28.85 -5.00
N ARG A 373 2.70 28.96 -5.81
CA ARG A 373 3.52 30.19 -5.91
C ARG A 373 2.79 31.35 -6.62
N HIS A 374 1.86 31.04 -7.53
CA HIS A 374 1.08 32.03 -8.26
C HIS A 374 -0.27 32.36 -7.60
N ALA A 375 -0.67 31.60 -6.58
CA ALA A 375 -1.88 31.92 -5.81
C ALA A 375 -1.64 33.23 -5.04
N PRO A 376 -2.54 34.24 -5.11
CA PRO A 376 -2.40 35.45 -4.31
C PRO A 376 -2.34 35.06 -2.84
N SER A 377 -1.29 35.51 -2.15
CA SER A 377 -1.11 35.27 -0.72
C SER A 377 -2.35 35.79 0.01
N LEU A 378 -3.15 34.87 0.54
CA LEU A 378 -4.15 35.20 1.55
C LEU A 378 -3.39 35.72 2.78
N LYS A 379 -3.17 37.04 2.81
CA LYS A 379 -2.59 37.74 3.96
C LYS A 379 -3.40 37.30 5.18
N LEU A 380 -2.73 36.59 6.08
CA LEU A 380 -3.24 36.36 7.44
C LEU A 380 -3.77 37.68 7.98
N ARG A 381 -5.07 37.80 8.13
CA ARG A 381 -5.65 38.94 8.89
C ARG A 381 -4.98 38.91 10.25
N LYS A 382 -4.15 39.92 10.55
CA LYS A 382 -3.67 40.17 11.88
C LYS A 382 -4.90 40.22 12.78
N PRO A 383 -4.86 39.64 14.01
CA PRO A 383 -5.95 39.78 14.93
C PRO A 383 -6.16 41.30 15.16
N VAL A 384 -7.38 41.74 14.99
CA VAL A 384 -7.80 43.12 15.31
C VAL A 384 -7.65 43.25 16.82
N THR A 385 -6.63 43.95 17.26
CA THR A 385 -6.55 44.43 18.66
C THR A 385 -7.60 45.49 18.81
N SER A 386 -8.70 45.15 19.47
CA SER A 386 -9.69 46.13 19.91
C SER A 386 -9.02 47.08 20.92
N PRO A 387 -9.14 48.42 20.78
CA PRO A 387 -8.70 49.34 21.81
C PRO A 387 -9.65 49.21 23.00
N HIS A 388 -9.11 48.94 24.17
CA HIS A 388 -9.83 49.09 25.45
C HIS A 388 -10.22 50.56 25.62
N PRO A 389 -11.50 50.89 25.87
CA PRO A 389 -11.85 52.22 26.41
C PRO A 389 -11.54 52.21 27.92
N GLY A 390 -10.53 52.98 28.29
CA GLY A 390 -10.32 53.34 29.67
C GLY A 390 -11.47 54.23 30.18
N GLY A 391 -12.22 53.69 31.11
CA GLY A 391 -13.22 54.45 31.89
C GLY A 391 -12.87 54.30 33.36
N SER A 392 -12.24 55.35 33.91
CA SER A 392 -12.09 55.56 35.32
C SER A 392 -13.46 55.85 35.96
N TYR A 393 -13.90 55.03 36.92
CA TYR A 393 -14.97 55.40 37.86
C TYR A 393 -14.36 55.68 39.25
N GLU A 394 -14.39 56.95 39.64
CA GLU A 394 -14.22 57.34 41.03
C GLU A 394 -15.46 56.99 41.87
N LEU A 395 -15.18 56.43 43.03
CA LEU A 395 -16.18 56.20 44.11
C LEU A 395 -16.57 57.49 44.79
N ARG A 396 -17.86 57.72 44.89
CA ARG A 396 -18.54 58.35 46.07
C ARG A 396 -19.76 57.54 46.47
#